data_79e745b1a17f9ba65c6ae3c1417f2342
#
_entry.id   79e745b1a17f9ba65c6ae3c1417f2342
#
_cell.length_a   1.000
_cell.length_b   1.000
_cell.length_c   1.000
_cell.angle_alpha   90.00
_cell.angle_beta   90.00
_cell.angle_gamma   90.00
#
_symmetry.space_group_name_H-M   'P 1'
#
loop_
_entity.id
_entity.type
_entity.pdbx_description
1 polymer ?
#
loop_
_entity_poly.entity_id
_entity_poly.type
_entity_poly.pdbx_seq_one_letter_code
_entity_poly.pdbx_strand_id
1 'polypeptide(L)'
;DFTITSSTAYDHKWIIGRNIFDTISEVVDEIFSSYLSRPGVRQPILTQYCDGERVSCPGWMTQWGSKYLGDGGYSAIQILRNFYGSNLYINTAEEISGIPLSWPGYDLDIGASGDKVSQIQEQLNAIREGYPALPKVRVDGIYGEETQRAVREFQRIFGLPVTGIIDYPTWYRIQDIYVGVTRIAELV
;
A
#
# COMPACT_ATOMS: atom_id res chain seq x y z
N ASP A 1 9.29 -3.14 20.39
CA ASP A 1 8.39 -4.20 19.91
C ASP A 1 6.95 -3.70 20.08
N PHE A 2 6.13 -3.87 19.06
CA PHE A 2 4.70 -3.62 19.14
C PHE A 2 3.94 -4.87 18.69
N THR A 3 2.74 -5.06 19.22
CA THR A 3 1.88 -6.19 18.87
C THR A 3 0.66 -5.66 18.14
N ILE A 4 0.42 -6.13 16.92
CA ILE A 4 -0.81 -5.87 16.19
C ILE A 4 -1.87 -6.83 16.72
N THR A 5 -3.04 -6.29 17.06
CA THR A 5 -4.16 -7.08 17.59
C THR A 5 -5.33 -7.08 16.61
N SER A 6 -6.25 -8.02 16.77
CA SER A 6 -7.54 -8.02 16.07
C SER A 6 -8.62 -7.19 16.80
N SER A 7 -8.25 -6.52 17.88
CA SER A 7 -9.17 -5.71 18.66
C SER A 7 -9.32 -4.32 18.04
N THR A 8 -10.54 -3.92 17.74
CA THR A 8 -10.85 -2.58 17.21
C THR A 8 -10.63 -1.46 18.25
N ALA A 9 -10.32 -1.80 19.49
CA ALA A 9 -9.93 -0.83 20.53
C ALA A 9 -8.47 -0.36 20.37
N TYR A 10 -7.63 -1.14 19.70
CA TYR A 10 -6.19 -0.86 19.53
C TYR A 10 -5.79 -0.81 18.07
N ASP A 11 -6.36 -1.71 17.24
CA ASP A 11 -6.02 -1.87 15.84
C ASP A 11 -7.26 -2.01 14.97
N HIS A 12 -7.09 -1.97 13.66
CA HIS A 12 -8.16 -2.22 12.72
C HIS A 12 -8.48 -3.71 12.66
N LYS A 13 -9.76 -4.04 12.79
CA LYS A 13 -10.21 -5.39 12.53
C LYS A 13 -10.22 -5.64 11.03
N TRP A 14 -9.40 -6.58 10.59
CA TRP A 14 -9.41 -7.07 9.22
C TRP A 14 -9.65 -8.59 9.20
N ILE A 15 -10.23 -9.07 8.12
CA ILE A 15 -10.61 -10.48 7.96
C ILE A 15 -10.09 -10.92 6.60
N ILE A 16 -9.23 -11.94 6.60
CA ILE A 16 -8.72 -12.56 5.37
C ILE A 16 -9.89 -13.14 4.57
N GLY A 17 -9.88 -12.92 3.24
CA GLY A 17 -10.88 -13.48 2.32
C GLY A 17 -12.22 -12.74 2.29
N ARG A 18 -12.32 -11.56 2.90
CA ARG A 18 -13.48 -10.69 2.70
C ARG A 18 -13.48 -10.12 1.29
N ASN A 19 -14.63 -10.14 0.65
CA ASN A 19 -14.82 -9.46 -0.63
C ASN A 19 -14.59 -7.96 -0.47
N ILE A 20 -13.77 -7.41 -1.34
CA ILE A 20 -13.62 -5.96 -1.52
C ILE A 20 -14.56 -5.60 -2.68
N PHE A 21 -15.43 -4.62 -2.44
CA PHE A 21 -16.31 -4.12 -3.51
C PHE A 21 -15.49 -3.29 -4.50
N ASP A 22 -15.71 -3.46 -5.80
CA ASP A 22 -14.99 -2.74 -6.85
C ASP A 22 -15.08 -1.23 -6.67
N THR A 23 -16.24 -0.73 -6.25
CA THR A 23 -16.45 0.71 -5.94
C THR A 23 -15.56 1.22 -4.80
N ILE A 24 -15.18 0.36 -3.84
CA ILE A 24 -14.22 0.74 -2.78
C ILE A 24 -12.82 0.78 -3.35
N SER A 25 -12.46 -0.19 -4.19
CA SER A 25 -11.15 -0.21 -4.86
C SER A 25 -10.96 1.04 -5.73
N GLU A 26 -11.97 1.38 -6.54
CA GLU A 26 -11.96 2.60 -7.37
C GLU A 26 -11.73 3.87 -6.54
N VAL A 27 -12.48 4.04 -5.45
CA VAL A 27 -12.32 5.21 -4.56
C VAL A 27 -10.92 5.23 -3.91
N VAL A 28 -10.42 4.08 -3.46
CA VAL A 28 -9.07 4.01 -2.86
C VAL A 28 -8.02 4.38 -3.89
N ASP A 29 -8.11 3.86 -5.11
CA ASP A 29 -7.16 4.16 -6.19
C ASP A 29 -7.20 5.67 -6.56
N GLU A 30 -8.38 6.28 -6.62
CA GLU A 30 -8.56 7.70 -6.90
C GLU A 30 -7.92 8.60 -5.83
N ILE A 31 -8.08 8.26 -4.55
CA ILE A 31 -7.59 9.11 -3.45
C ILE A 31 -6.21 8.73 -2.92
N PHE A 32 -5.61 7.65 -3.43
CA PHE A 32 -4.38 7.08 -2.86
C PHE A 32 -3.19 8.04 -2.89
N SER A 33 -3.12 8.91 -3.90
CA SER A 33 -2.10 9.97 -3.99
C SER A 33 -2.36 11.16 -3.07
N SER A 34 -3.52 11.20 -2.41
CA SER A 34 -3.92 12.34 -1.59
C SER A 34 -3.45 12.18 -0.15
N TYR A 35 -2.91 13.24 0.41
CA TYR A 35 -2.49 13.29 1.82
C TYR A 35 -2.86 14.61 2.48
N LEU A 36 -2.90 14.62 3.80
CA LEU A 36 -3.28 15.78 4.60
C LEU A 36 -2.04 16.44 5.19
N SER A 37 -1.96 17.77 5.11
CA SER A 37 -0.87 18.54 5.72
C SER A 37 -1.36 19.82 6.39
N ARG A 38 -0.45 20.47 7.14
CA ARG A 38 -0.63 21.80 7.69
C ARG A 38 0.02 22.87 6.78
N PRO A 39 -0.38 24.14 6.88
CA PRO A 39 0.24 25.20 6.11
C PRO A 39 1.75 25.27 6.30
N GLY A 40 2.51 25.33 5.21
CA GLY A 40 3.96 25.41 5.23
C GLY A 40 4.68 24.11 5.63
N VAL A 41 3.95 23.01 5.84
CA VAL A 41 4.50 21.69 6.16
C VAL A 41 4.15 20.74 5.04
N ARG A 42 5.16 20.14 4.40
CA ARG A 42 4.95 19.13 3.35
C ARG A 42 4.70 17.73 3.91
N GLN A 43 5.12 17.49 5.13
CA GLN A 43 4.97 16.20 5.78
C GLN A 43 3.49 15.89 6.04
N PRO A 44 3.03 14.67 5.73
CA PRO A 44 1.70 14.22 6.09
C PRO A 44 1.46 14.29 7.60
N ILE A 45 0.25 14.65 8.01
CA ILE A 45 -0.14 14.57 9.41
C ILE A 45 -0.67 13.18 9.75
N LEU A 46 -0.42 12.74 10.97
CA LEU A 46 -1.06 11.54 11.49
C LEU A 46 -2.55 11.82 11.73
N THR A 47 -3.40 11.01 11.11
CA THR A 47 -4.85 11.05 11.30
C THR A 47 -5.32 9.75 11.93
N GLN A 48 -6.08 9.87 13.00
CA GLN A 48 -6.68 8.73 13.69
C GLN A 48 -8.19 8.78 13.57
N TYR A 49 -8.82 7.62 13.58
CA TYR A 49 -10.28 7.52 13.54
C TYR A 49 -10.79 6.36 14.39
N CYS A 50 -12.05 6.40 14.75
CA CYS A 50 -12.74 5.31 15.42
C CYS A 50 -14.21 5.23 14.96
N ASP A 51 -14.99 4.28 15.47
CA ASP A 51 -16.39 4.16 15.09
C ASP A 51 -17.25 5.32 15.60
N GLY A 52 -16.96 5.83 16.79
CA GLY A 52 -17.67 6.94 17.40
C GLY A 52 -19.01 6.60 18.05
N GLU A 53 -19.42 5.33 18.04
CA GLU A 53 -20.62 4.84 18.72
C GLU A 53 -20.27 4.03 19.97
N ARG A 54 -19.33 3.11 19.82
CA ARG A 54 -18.93 2.17 20.87
C ARG A 54 -17.73 2.66 21.67
N VAL A 55 -16.93 3.51 21.06
CA VAL A 55 -15.70 4.05 21.64
C VAL A 55 -15.71 5.57 21.50
N SER A 56 -15.48 6.26 22.61
CA SER A 56 -15.26 7.71 22.62
C SER A 56 -13.81 8.01 22.26
N CYS A 57 -13.58 8.78 21.21
CA CYS A 57 -12.25 9.14 20.73
C CYS A 57 -12.16 10.65 20.48
N PRO A 58 -11.99 11.44 21.55
CA PRO A 58 -11.92 12.89 21.42
C PRO A 58 -10.72 13.31 20.57
N GLY A 59 -10.97 14.20 19.59
CA GLY A 59 -9.95 14.70 18.68
C GLY A 59 -9.65 13.80 17.47
N TRP A 60 -10.36 12.68 17.32
CA TRP A 60 -10.26 11.79 16.17
C TRP A 60 -11.51 11.90 15.29
N MET A 61 -11.36 11.59 14.01
CA MET A 61 -12.52 11.44 13.14
C MET A 61 -13.35 10.23 13.59
N THR A 62 -14.66 10.40 13.62
CA THR A 62 -15.55 9.28 13.89
C THR A 62 -16.22 8.81 12.60
N GLN A 63 -16.32 7.51 12.41
CA GLN A 63 -16.90 6.91 11.22
C GLN A 63 -18.35 7.35 11.03
N TRP A 64 -19.15 7.24 12.06
CA TRP A 64 -20.56 7.67 12.00
C TRP A 64 -20.72 9.19 11.97
N GLY A 65 -19.85 9.94 12.64
CA GLY A 65 -19.86 11.39 12.57
C GLY A 65 -19.52 11.91 11.19
N SER A 66 -18.51 11.31 10.51
CA SER A 66 -18.18 11.68 9.14
C SER A 66 -19.31 11.35 8.16
N LYS A 67 -19.96 10.19 8.35
CA LYS A 67 -21.16 9.83 7.57
C LYS A 67 -22.30 10.83 7.79
N TYR A 68 -22.60 11.19 9.02
CA TYR A 68 -23.65 12.15 9.36
C TYR A 68 -23.41 13.51 8.66
N LEU A 69 -22.17 14.01 8.71
CA LEU A 69 -21.80 15.25 8.01
C LEU A 69 -21.92 15.12 6.50
N GLY A 70 -21.50 13.96 5.94
CA GLY A 70 -21.64 13.68 4.51
C GLY A 70 -23.08 13.63 4.06
N ASP A 71 -23.95 12.98 4.82
CA ASP A 71 -25.41 12.96 4.57
C ASP A 71 -26.01 14.38 4.66
N GLY A 72 -25.43 15.26 5.48
CA GLY A 72 -25.75 16.68 5.59
C GLY A 72 -25.20 17.57 4.46
N GLY A 73 -24.53 16.99 3.46
CA GLY A 73 -23.99 17.71 2.31
C GLY A 73 -22.63 18.39 2.51
N TYR A 74 -21.92 18.04 3.59
CA TYR A 74 -20.56 18.55 3.80
C TYR A 74 -19.59 17.88 2.81
N SER A 75 -18.70 18.67 2.22
CA SER A 75 -17.62 18.14 1.37
C SER A 75 -16.55 17.43 2.20
N ALA A 76 -15.77 16.56 1.57
CA ALA A 76 -14.70 15.82 2.23
C ALA A 76 -13.75 16.73 3.04
N ILE A 77 -13.32 17.86 2.46
CA ILE A 77 -12.44 18.80 3.17
C ILE A 77 -13.13 19.48 4.38
N GLN A 78 -14.43 19.74 4.30
CA GLN A 78 -15.18 20.29 5.41
C GLN A 78 -15.31 19.27 6.55
N ILE A 79 -15.56 18.01 6.22
CA ILE A 79 -15.60 16.91 7.18
C ILE A 79 -14.23 16.76 7.86
N LEU A 80 -13.17 16.67 7.08
CA LEU A 80 -11.80 16.53 7.61
C LEU A 80 -11.44 17.73 8.52
N ARG A 81 -11.79 18.94 8.13
CA ARG A 81 -11.54 20.15 8.95
C ARG A 81 -12.35 20.19 10.22
N ASN A 82 -13.53 19.61 10.25
CA ASN A 82 -14.35 19.48 11.46
C ASN A 82 -13.65 18.66 12.53
N PHE A 83 -12.95 17.59 12.15
CA PHE A 83 -12.28 16.69 13.10
C PHE A 83 -10.82 17.08 13.37
N TYR A 84 -10.09 17.53 12.36
CA TYR A 84 -8.63 17.75 12.45
C TYR A 84 -8.22 19.23 12.44
N GLY A 85 -9.20 20.14 12.43
CA GLY A 85 -8.97 21.58 12.49
C GLY A 85 -8.99 22.30 11.14
N SER A 86 -9.39 23.58 11.18
CA SER A 86 -9.67 24.39 10.00
C SER A 86 -8.47 24.67 9.09
N ASN A 87 -7.26 24.56 9.62
CA ASN A 87 -6.01 24.80 8.89
C ASN A 87 -5.44 23.54 8.22
N LEU A 88 -6.31 22.66 7.76
CA LEU A 88 -5.97 21.44 7.07
C LEU A 88 -6.08 21.61 5.55
N TYR A 89 -5.13 21.04 4.82
CA TYR A 89 -5.11 21.00 3.37
C TYR A 89 -5.02 19.56 2.88
N ILE A 90 -5.71 19.29 1.76
CA ILE A 90 -5.52 18.06 0.98
C ILE A 90 -4.49 18.40 -0.10
N ASN A 91 -3.46 17.58 -0.18
CA ASN A 91 -2.44 17.68 -1.22
C ASN A 91 -2.47 16.40 -2.03
N THR A 92 -1.97 16.47 -3.25
CA THR A 92 -1.72 15.31 -4.11
C THR A 92 -0.22 15.15 -4.26
N ALA A 93 0.28 13.94 -4.04
CA ALA A 93 1.67 13.62 -4.30
C ALA A 93 1.92 13.64 -5.82
N GLU A 94 2.95 14.33 -6.27
CA GLU A 94 3.33 14.39 -7.68
C GLU A 94 3.85 13.04 -8.16
N GLU A 95 4.49 12.30 -7.27
CA GLU A 95 5.01 10.97 -7.53
C GLU A 95 4.73 10.09 -6.31
N ILE A 96 4.16 8.92 -6.57
CA ILE A 96 4.01 7.86 -5.58
C ILE A 96 4.97 6.75 -5.99
N SER A 97 6.24 6.94 -5.67
CA SER A 97 7.24 5.92 -5.93
C SER A 97 7.25 4.88 -4.81
N GLY A 98 7.43 3.65 -5.19
CA GLY A 98 7.79 2.59 -4.27
C GLY A 98 6.69 2.05 -3.36
N ILE A 99 5.43 2.36 -3.60
CA ILE A 99 4.36 1.77 -2.81
C ILE A 99 4.17 0.31 -3.21
N PRO A 100 4.31 -0.61 -2.24
CA PRO A 100 4.00 -2.01 -2.49
C PRO A 100 2.52 -2.15 -2.86
N LEU A 101 2.24 -2.55 -4.10
CA LEU A 101 0.86 -2.87 -4.47
C LEU A 101 0.40 -4.14 -3.74
N SER A 102 -0.90 -4.19 -3.45
CA SER A 102 -1.50 -5.38 -2.89
C SER A 102 -1.37 -6.59 -3.82
N TRP A 103 -1.33 -7.77 -3.23
CA TRP A 103 -1.41 -9.03 -3.93
C TRP A 103 -2.60 -9.05 -4.90
N PRO A 104 -2.40 -9.44 -6.17
CA PRO A 104 -3.48 -9.41 -7.17
C PRO A 104 -4.56 -10.48 -6.96
N GLY A 105 -4.39 -11.39 -5.98
CA GLY A 105 -5.32 -12.48 -5.72
C GLY A 105 -5.08 -13.75 -6.53
N TYR A 106 -4.05 -13.76 -7.37
CA TYR A 106 -3.65 -14.92 -8.19
C TYR A 106 -2.14 -14.93 -8.42
N ASP A 107 -1.61 -16.11 -8.70
CA ASP A 107 -0.19 -16.31 -8.97
C ASP A 107 0.21 -15.71 -10.33
N LEU A 108 1.42 -15.13 -10.39
CA LEU A 108 2.01 -14.69 -11.66
C LEU A 108 3.05 -15.70 -12.11
N ASP A 109 2.89 -16.18 -13.33
CA ASP A 109 3.78 -17.14 -13.98
C ASP A 109 3.94 -16.79 -15.46
N ILE A 110 4.68 -17.60 -16.20
CA ILE A 110 4.89 -17.45 -17.66
C ILE A 110 3.55 -17.25 -18.37
N GLY A 111 3.47 -16.18 -19.16
CA GLY A 111 2.26 -15.78 -19.88
C GLY A 111 1.42 -14.72 -19.16
N ALA A 112 1.65 -14.45 -17.89
CA ALA A 112 1.03 -13.31 -17.23
C ALA A 112 1.53 -11.99 -17.83
N SER A 113 0.67 -10.97 -17.85
CA SER A 113 1.03 -9.65 -18.38
C SER A 113 0.25 -8.53 -17.70
N GLY A 114 0.75 -7.30 -17.82
CA GLY A 114 0.12 -6.09 -17.30
C GLY A 114 0.93 -5.40 -16.20
N ASP A 115 0.31 -4.41 -15.55
CA ASP A 115 0.99 -3.50 -14.63
C ASP A 115 1.61 -4.21 -13.42
N LYS A 116 0.97 -5.26 -12.91
CA LYS A 116 1.50 -6.07 -11.80
C LYS A 116 2.82 -6.75 -12.16
N VAL A 117 2.95 -7.18 -13.43
CA VAL A 117 4.19 -7.77 -13.93
C VAL A 117 5.26 -6.69 -14.10
N SER A 118 4.91 -5.55 -14.72
CA SER A 118 5.83 -4.41 -14.87
C SER A 118 6.40 -3.99 -13.50
N GLN A 119 5.55 -3.86 -12.52
CA GLN A 119 5.95 -3.49 -11.17
C GLN A 119 6.94 -4.48 -10.55
N ILE A 120 6.67 -5.78 -10.66
CA ILE A 120 7.59 -6.79 -10.13
C ILE A 120 8.93 -6.73 -10.85
N GLN A 121 8.94 -6.51 -12.16
CA GLN A 121 10.18 -6.35 -12.95
C GLN A 121 10.98 -5.12 -12.46
N GLU A 122 10.32 -3.99 -12.21
CA GLU A 122 10.95 -2.79 -11.64
C GLU A 122 11.53 -3.06 -10.25
N GLN A 123 10.75 -3.70 -9.39
CA GLN A 123 11.16 -4.04 -8.03
C GLN A 123 12.34 -4.99 -8.00
N LEU A 124 12.35 -6.04 -8.82
CA LEU A 124 13.48 -6.96 -8.94
C LEU A 124 14.75 -6.23 -9.41
N ASN A 125 14.63 -5.28 -10.35
CA ASN A 125 15.75 -4.47 -10.78
C ASN A 125 16.26 -3.53 -9.67
N ALA A 126 15.38 -2.94 -8.87
CA ALA A 126 15.79 -2.13 -7.73
C ALA A 126 16.45 -2.99 -6.63
N ILE A 127 15.91 -4.17 -6.33
CA ILE A 127 16.51 -5.12 -5.38
C ILE A 127 17.90 -5.55 -5.83
N ARG A 128 18.09 -5.71 -7.14
CA ARG A 128 19.37 -6.08 -7.73
C ARG A 128 20.51 -5.12 -7.37
N GLU A 129 20.22 -3.84 -7.13
CA GLU A 129 21.26 -2.86 -6.73
C GLU A 129 21.92 -3.25 -5.39
N GLY A 130 21.16 -3.82 -4.47
CA GLY A 130 21.69 -4.38 -3.21
C GLY A 130 22.10 -5.86 -3.30
N TYR A 131 21.59 -6.58 -4.30
CA TYR A 131 21.81 -8.02 -4.49
C TYR A 131 22.23 -8.33 -5.93
N PRO A 132 23.49 -8.06 -6.32
CA PRO A 132 23.97 -8.16 -7.71
C PRO A 132 23.88 -9.55 -8.36
N ALA A 133 23.66 -10.60 -7.55
CA ALA A 133 23.41 -11.96 -8.05
C ALA A 133 22.05 -12.08 -8.77
N LEU A 134 21.11 -11.18 -8.52
CA LEU A 134 19.86 -11.13 -9.28
C LEU A 134 20.13 -10.70 -10.73
N PRO A 135 19.64 -11.44 -11.73
CA PRO A 135 19.75 -11.00 -13.11
C PRO A 135 18.91 -9.75 -13.35
N LYS A 136 19.39 -8.88 -14.23
CA LYS A 136 18.59 -7.74 -14.70
C LYS A 136 17.42 -8.26 -15.52
N VAL A 137 16.25 -7.65 -15.36
CA VAL A 137 15.02 -7.99 -16.07
C VAL A 137 14.57 -6.81 -16.92
N ARG A 138 14.11 -7.07 -18.12
CA ARG A 138 13.46 -6.06 -18.95
C ARG A 138 12.09 -5.74 -18.36
N VAL A 139 11.81 -4.46 -18.21
CA VAL A 139 10.49 -3.97 -17.75
C VAL A 139 9.60 -3.79 -18.99
N ASP A 140 8.83 -4.82 -19.29
CA ASP A 140 7.94 -4.85 -20.45
C ASP A 140 6.51 -5.30 -20.10
N GLY A 141 6.26 -5.61 -18.84
CA GLY A 141 4.97 -6.08 -18.37
C GLY A 141 4.62 -7.49 -18.86
N ILE A 142 5.59 -8.26 -19.34
CA ILE A 142 5.37 -9.64 -19.80
C ILE A 142 6.16 -10.60 -18.92
N TYR A 143 5.50 -11.53 -18.27
CA TYR A 143 6.13 -12.57 -17.48
C TYR A 143 6.67 -13.66 -18.42
N GLY A 144 7.87 -13.44 -18.92
CA GLY A 144 8.59 -14.38 -19.76
C GLY A 144 9.66 -15.16 -19.00
N GLU A 145 10.46 -15.95 -19.73
CA GLU A 145 11.54 -16.75 -19.16
C GLU A 145 12.60 -15.91 -18.42
N GLU A 146 12.83 -14.68 -18.86
CA GLU A 146 13.76 -13.76 -18.21
C GLU A 146 13.28 -13.38 -16.82
N THR A 147 12.01 -13.01 -16.69
CA THR A 147 11.37 -12.71 -15.40
C THR A 147 11.35 -13.95 -14.52
N GLN A 148 11.00 -15.10 -15.06
CA GLN A 148 10.98 -16.35 -14.30
C GLN A 148 12.37 -16.71 -13.72
N ARG A 149 13.43 -16.54 -14.51
CA ARG A 149 14.80 -16.78 -14.03
C ARG A 149 15.16 -15.84 -12.88
N ALA A 150 14.79 -14.56 -12.97
CA ALA A 150 15.02 -13.61 -11.90
C ALA A 150 14.24 -13.96 -10.62
N VAL A 151 12.99 -14.38 -10.78
CA VAL A 151 12.17 -14.83 -9.65
C VAL A 151 12.75 -16.08 -8.98
N ARG A 152 13.20 -17.07 -9.75
CA ARG A 152 13.88 -18.25 -9.19
C ARG A 152 15.12 -17.88 -8.40
N GLU A 153 15.92 -16.96 -8.94
CA GLU A 153 17.12 -16.50 -8.24
C GLU A 153 16.77 -15.70 -6.98
N PHE A 154 15.75 -14.86 -7.04
CA PHE A 154 15.22 -14.16 -5.87
C PHE A 154 14.78 -15.18 -4.79
N GLN A 155 13.97 -16.15 -5.15
CA GLN A 155 13.50 -17.20 -4.24
C GLN A 155 14.68 -17.95 -3.60
N ARG A 156 15.70 -18.27 -4.39
CA ARG A 156 16.92 -18.93 -3.89
C ARG A 156 17.68 -18.06 -2.88
N ILE A 157 17.88 -16.78 -3.17
CA ILE A 157 18.61 -15.83 -2.31
C ILE A 157 17.88 -15.65 -0.97
N PHE A 158 16.55 -15.54 -1.02
CA PHE A 158 15.74 -15.23 0.16
C PHE A 158 15.09 -16.45 0.83
N GLY A 159 15.51 -17.65 0.47
CA GLY A 159 15.11 -18.88 1.16
C GLY A 159 13.65 -19.31 0.92
N LEU A 160 13.08 -18.95 -0.20
CA LEU A 160 11.74 -19.36 -0.61
C LEU A 160 11.79 -20.65 -1.48
N PRO A 161 10.70 -21.40 -1.64
CA PRO A 161 10.60 -22.47 -2.62
C PRO A 161 10.92 -21.96 -4.03
N VAL A 162 11.88 -22.58 -4.71
CA VAL A 162 12.38 -22.13 -6.02
C VAL A 162 11.47 -22.65 -7.13
N THR A 163 10.30 -22.06 -7.26
CA THR A 163 9.28 -22.43 -8.26
C THR A 163 9.40 -21.61 -9.55
N GLY A 164 9.85 -20.37 -9.45
CA GLY A 164 9.76 -19.38 -10.52
C GLY A 164 8.35 -18.81 -10.71
N ILE A 165 7.47 -19.04 -9.75
CA ILE A 165 6.11 -18.49 -9.71
C ILE A 165 6.08 -17.43 -8.62
N ILE A 166 5.44 -16.30 -8.86
CA ILE A 166 5.15 -15.33 -7.82
C ILE A 166 3.81 -15.69 -7.21
N ASP A 167 3.88 -16.51 -6.18
CA ASP A 167 2.80 -16.82 -5.26
C ASP A 167 2.70 -15.75 -4.16
N TYR A 168 1.70 -15.86 -3.30
CA TYR A 168 1.47 -14.93 -2.19
C TYR A 168 2.74 -14.69 -1.32
N PRO A 169 3.45 -15.73 -0.83
CA PRO A 169 4.69 -15.53 -0.06
C PRO A 169 5.79 -14.81 -0.87
N THR A 170 5.97 -15.16 -2.13
CA THR A 170 6.98 -14.57 -3.00
C THR A 170 6.66 -13.10 -3.27
N TRP A 171 5.38 -12.77 -3.53
CA TRP A 171 4.93 -11.40 -3.72
C TRP A 171 5.31 -10.52 -2.53
N TYR A 172 4.89 -10.88 -1.33
CA TYR A 172 5.15 -10.06 -0.15
C TYR A 172 6.63 -10.04 0.24
N ARG A 173 7.37 -11.09 -0.06
CA ARG A 173 8.81 -11.08 0.17
C ARG A 173 9.54 -10.11 -0.77
N ILE A 174 9.10 -10.00 -2.03
CA ILE A 174 9.61 -8.98 -2.97
C ILE A 174 9.32 -7.58 -2.43
N GLN A 175 8.08 -7.32 -1.97
CA GLN A 175 7.71 -6.03 -1.40
C GLN A 175 8.56 -5.66 -0.18
N ASP A 176 8.75 -6.58 0.75
CA ASP A 176 9.53 -6.40 1.97
C ASP A 176 11.00 -6.03 1.66
N ILE A 177 11.63 -6.80 0.78
CA ILE A 177 13.02 -6.54 0.39
C ILE A 177 13.14 -5.23 -0.41
N TYR A 178 12.18 -4.94 -1.30
CA TYR A 178 12.16 -3.71 -2.07
C TYR A 178 12.10 -2.47 -1.17
N VAL A 179 11.19 -2.46 -0.19
CA VAL A 179 11.09 -1.37 0.80
C VAL A 179 12.42 -1.19 1.56
N GLY A 180 13.05 -2.31 1.95
CA GLY A 180 14.34 -2.28 2.66
C GLY A 180 15.48 -1.72 1.82
N VAL A 181 15.60 -2.08 0.55
CA VAL A 181 16.73 -1.61 -0.30
C VAL A 181 16.53 -0.18 -0.80
N THR A 182 15.28 0.22 -1.02
CA THR A 182 14.96 1.58 -1.51
C THR A 182 14.81 2.61 -0.41
N ARG A 183 14.70 2.16 0.85
CA ARG A 183 14.50 3.01 2.04
C ARG A 183 13.29 3.95 1.94
N ILE A 184 12.31 3.61 1.13
CA ILE A 184 11.11 4.45 0.94
C ILE A 184 10.27 4.61 2.21
N ALA A 185 10.43 3.73 3.19
CA ALA A 185 9.80 3.85 4.50
C ALA A 185 10.63 4.69 5.50
N GLU A 186 11.86 5.07 5.15
CA GLU A 186 12.68 5.94 5.98
C GLU A 186 12.36 7.41 5.65
N LEU A 187 11.73 8.11 6.59
CA LEU A 187 11.57 9.56 6.52
C LEU A 187 12.95 10.21 6.64
N VAL A 188 13.46 10.78 5.56
CA VAL A 188 14.69 11.61 5.55
C VAL A 188 14.34 13.03 5.93
#